data_98c35b292781de97528b670dbd0583bf
#
_entry.id   98c35b292781de97528b670dbd0583bf
#
_cell.length_a   1.000
_cell.length_b   1.000
_cell.length_c   1.000
_cell.angle_alpha   90.00
_cell.angle_beta   90.00
_cell.angle_gamma   90.00
#
_symmetry.space_group_name_H-M   'P 1'
#
loop_
_entity.id
_entity.type
_entity.pdbx_description
1 polymer ?
#
loop_
_entity_poly.entity_id
_entity_poly.type
_entity_poly.pdbx_seq_one_letter_code
_entity_poly.pdbx_strand_id
1 'polypeptide(L)' 'MYRIQKGEAYSGCIPITVWFVQVKRETTFGYKWVNVKGYDSYDKAKKIIE' A
#
# COMPACT_ATOMS: atom_id res chain seq x y z
N MET A 1 -4.25 -12.51 1.00
CA MET A 1 -3.33 -11.96 2.02
C MET A 1 -2.99 -10.51 1.70
N TYR A 2 -2.98 -9.68 2.72
CA TYR A 2 -2.70 -8.24 2.57
C TYR A 2 -1.47 -7.85 3.36
N ARG A 3 -0.81 -6.81 2.92
CA ARG A 3 0.27 -6.18 3.69
C ARG A 3 0.22 -4.67 3.50
N ILE A 4 0.89 -3.95 4.40
CA ILE A 4 1.01 -2.50 4.30
C ILE A 4 2.47 -2.17 4.02
N GLN A 5 2.71 -1.40 2.97
CA GLN A 5 4.04 -0.98 2.58
C GLN A 5 4.16 0.54 2.72
N LYS A 6 5.14 0.98 3.50
CA LYS A 6 5.44 2.40 3.63
C LYS A 6 6.13 2.89 2.37
N GLY A 7 5.65 4.01 1.83
CA GLY A 7 6.25 4.66 0.67
C GLY A 7 6.28 6.15 0.84
N GLU A 8 6.86 6.83 -0.12
CA GLU A 8 6.92 8.29 -0.14
C GLU A 8 6.31 8.81 -1.43
N ALA A 9 5.62 9.95 -1.31
CA ALA A 9 5.04 10.65 -2.43
C ALA A 9 5.27 12.15 -2.23
N TYR A 10 4.94 12.94 -3.23
CA TYR A 10 5.09 14.38 -3.16
C TYR A 10 3.74 15.05 -3.40
N SER A 11 3.41 16.02 -2.56
CA SER A 11 2.29 16.92 -2.77
C SER A 11 2.89 18.27 -3.15
N GLY A 12 2.95 18.56 -4.45
CA GLY A 12 3.74 19.68 -4.95
C GLY A 12 5.22 19.41 -4.70
N CYS A 13 5.85 20.23 -3.87
CA CYS A 13 7.27 20.09 -3.50
C CYS A 13 7.45 19.50 -2.09
N ILE A 14 6.36 19.15 -1.42
CA ILE A 14 6.40 18.68 -0.03
C ILE A 14 6.37 17.15 -0.02
N PRO A 15 7.39 16.49 0.57
CA PRO A 15 7.38 15.03 0.70
C PRO A 15 6.36 14.60 1.76
N ILE A 16 5.60 13.56 1.43
CA ILE A 16 4.62 12.98 2.35
C ILE A 16 4.83 11.49 2.44
N THR A 17 4.47 10.91 3.59
CA THR A 17 4.50 9.46 3.77
C THR A 17 3.15 8.88 3.38
N VAL A 18 3.18 7.83 2.58
CA VAL A 18 1.97 7.13 2.12
C VAL A 18 2.06 5.67 2.54
N TRP A 19 0.96 5.13 3.01
CA TRP A 19 0.86 3.72 3.42
C TRP A 19 0.04 2.99 2.36
N PHE A 20 0.71 2.12 1.59
CA PHE A 20 0.05 1.37 0.53
C PHE A 20 -0.43 0.04 1.05
N VAL A 21 -1.71 -0.23 0.83
CA VAL A 21 -2.29 -1.56 1.06
C VAL A 21 -2.04 -2.39 -0.18
N GLN A 22 -1.39 -3.53 0.00
CA GLN A 22 -1.07 -4.43 -1.10
C GLN A 22 -1.73 -5.78 -0.88
N VAL A 23 -2.16 -6.41 -1.98
CA VAL A 23 -2.73 -7.74 -1.97
C VAL A 23 -1.82 -8.68 -2.74
N LYS A 24 -1.65 -9.90 -2.23
CA LYS A 24 -0.90 -10.94 -2.91
C LYS A 24 -1.78 -11.59 -3.96
N ARG A 25 -1.35 -11.55 -5.20
CA ARG A 25 -2.07 -12.17 -6.31
C ARG A 25 -1.23 -13.26 -6.96
N GLU A 26 -1.89 -14.34 -7.32
CA GLU A 26 -1.27 -15.42 -8.06
C GLU A 26 -1.16 -15.06 -9.53
N THR A 27 0.01 -15.28 -10.10
CA THR A 27 0.28 -15.04 -11.52
C THR A 27 0.86 -16.29 -12.16
N THR A 28 1.04 -16.28 -13.49
CA THR A 28 1.63 -17.38 -14.23
C THR A 28 3.06 -17.69 -13.74
N PHE A 29 3.76 -16.70 -13.23
CA PHE A 29 5.15 -16.86 -12.77
C PHE A 29 5.28 -16.92 -11.25
N GLY A 30 4.16 -17.09 -10.52
CA GLY A 30 4.16 -17.15 -9.08
C GLY A 30 3.28 -16.06 -8.48
N TYR A 31 3.67 -15.54 -7.31
CA TYR A 31 2.89 -14.53 -6.61
C TYR A 31 3.46 -13.14 -6.81
N LYS A 32 2.59 -12.16 -6.82
CA LYS A 32 2.95 -10.76 -6.99
C LYS A 32 2.15 -9.88 -6.03
N TRP A 33 2.81 -8.90 -5.43
CA TRP A 33 2.15 -7.91 -4.60
C TRP A 33 1.66 -6.74 -5.46
N VAL A 34 0.37 -6.44 -5.35
CA VAL A 34 -0.26 -5.39 -6.15
C VAL A 34 -0.80 -4.31 -5.22
N ASN A 35 -0.53 -3.05 -5.53
CA ASN A 35 -1.06 -1.93 -4.77
C ASN A 35 -2.56 -1.81 -5.02
N VAL A 36 -3.33 -1.82 -3.94
CA VAL A 36 -4.78 -1.64 -3.99
C VAL A 36 -5.12 -0.17 -3.81
N LYS A 37 -4.58 0.45 -2.76
CA LYS A 37 -4.85 1.85 -2.45
C LYS A 37 -3.77 2.42 -1.54
N GLY A 38 -3.55 3.73 -1.63
CA GLY A 38 -2.66 4.45 -0.73
C GLY A 38 -3.45 5.24 0.30
N TYR A 39 -2.90 5.35 1.49
CA TYR A 39 -3.49 6.10 2.60
C TYR A 39 -2.45 7.00 3.22
N ASP A 40 -2.89 8.11 3.80
CA ASP A 40 -2.02 9.06 4.48
C ASP A 40 -1.72 8.66 5.92
N SER A 41 -2.37 7.61 6.42
CA SER A 41 -2.25 7.15 7.80
C SER A 41 -2.19 5.63 7.85
N TYR A 42 -1.30 5.11 8.70
CA TYR A 42 -1.18 3.68 8.94
C TYR A 42 -2.50 3.10 9.49
N ASP A 43 -3.15 3.82 10.39
CA ASP A 43 -4.39 3.35 11.00
C ASP A 43 -5.50 3.17 9.97
N LYS A 44 -5.58 4.07 8.99
CA LYS A 44 -6.56 3.96 7.92
C LYS A 44 -6.27 2.76 7.03
N ALA A 45 -5.00 2.53 6.70
CA ALA A 45 -4.59 1.38 5.90
C ALA A 45 -4.87 0.07 6.65
N LYS A 46 -4.59 0.04 7.95
CA LYS A 46 -4.79 -1.14 8.78
C LYS A 46 -6.26 -1.55 8.89
N LYS A 47 -7.17 -0.59 8.93
CA LYS A 47 -8.61 -0.88 9.00
C LYS A 47 -9.11 -1.66 7.80
N ILE A 48 -8.47 -1.51 6.64
CA ILE A 48 -8.89 -2.20 5.42
C ILE A 48 -8.56 -3.69 5.49
N ILE A 49 -7.51 -4.06 6.20
CA ILE A 49 -7.05 -5.45 6.26
C ILE A 49 -7.43 -6.15 7.56
N GLU A 50 -8.05 -5.46 8.48
CA GLU A 50 -8.59 -6.06 9.71
C GLU A 50 -9.98 -6.71 9.51
#